data_357fa62ab357aec6f17b2643d49243c0
#
_entry.id   357fa62ab357aec6f17b2643d49243c0
#
_cell.length_a   1.000
_cell.length_b   1.000
_cell.length_c   1.000
_cell.angle_alpha   90.00
_cell.angle_beta   90.00
_cell.angle_gamma   90.00
#
_symmetry.space_group_name_H-M   'P 1'
#
loop_
_entity.id
_entity.type
_entity.pdbx_description
1 polymer ?
#
loop_
_entity_poly.entity_id
_entity_poly.type
_entity_poly.pdbx_seq_one_letter_code
_entity_poly.pdbx_strand_id
1 'polypeptide(L)'
;RANAVNFEEYLRILAKNDGSDLYLSTGAPPCAKFQGTLKPLATEALKPGEIATIAHALLDDEQRQQFAQELEMNLAVSIPGAGRFRINIFRQRNEVSIVARNITTEIPKFDDLRLPPVLKEVVNAKRGLILFVGGTGSGKSTSLAALIDHRNSTSGGHIITIEDPIEYVHRHKKCIVNQREVGV
;
A
#
# COMPACT_ATOMS: atom_id res chain seq x y z
N ARG A 1 23.81 4.89 -7.70
CA ARG A 1 23.43 3.46 -7.43
C ARG A 1 23.35 3.15 -5.92
N ALA A 2 24.15 3.77 -5.04
CA ALA A 2 24.12 3.52 -3.60
C ALA A 2 22.77 3.92 -2.94
N ASN A 3 22.18 5.04 -3.34
CA ASN A 3 20.95 5.56 -2.70
C ASN A 3 19.68 4.77 -3.08
N ALA A 4 19.60 4.19 -4.28
CA ALA A 4 18.48 3.34 -4.67
C ALA A 4 18.48 2.00 -3.91
N VAL A 5 19.65 1.45 -3.62
CA VAL A 5 19.82 0.24 -2.80
C VAL A 5 19.32 0.49 -1.37
N ASN A 6 19.65 1.65 -0.80
CA ASN A 6 19.21 2.01 0.55
C ASN A 6 17.68 2.18 0.64
N PHE A 7 17.01 2.73 -0.39
CA PHE A 7 15.55 2.90 -0.37
C PHE A 7 14.82 1.56 -0.34
N GLU A 8 15.19 0.62 -1.21
CA GLU A 8 14.60 -0.71 -1.21
C GLU A 8 14.86 -1.44 0.11
N GLU A 9 16.05 -1.29 0.68
CA GLU A 9 16.40 -1.86 1.98
C GLU A 9 15.51 -1.32 3.10
N TYR A 10 15.24 -0.02 3.11
CA TYR A 10 14.31 0.59 4.08
C TYR A 10 12.88 0.05 3.93
N LEU A 11 12.41 -0.17 2.70
CA LEU A 11 11.10 -0.78 2.48
C LEU A 11 11.07 -2.24 2.96
N ARG A 12 12.15 -2.99 2.80
CA ARG A 12 12.28 -4.35 3.34
C ARG A 12 12.28 -4.37 4.87
N ILE A 13 12.98 -3.43 5.50
CA ILE A 13 12.97 -3.27 6.97
C ILE A 13 11.56 -2.91 7.45
N LEU A 14 10.88 -1.99 6.76
CA LEU A 14 9.50 -1.60 7.07
C LEU A 14 8.57 -2.82 7.05
N ALA A 15 8.60 -3.60 5.97
CA ALA A 15 7.75 -4.79 5.82
C ALA A 15 8.08 -5.88 6.85
N LYS A 16 9.36 -6.15 7.08
CA LYS A 16 9.81 -7.20 8.02
C LYS A 16 9.38 -6.95 9.46
N ASN A 17 9.22 -5.69 9.84
CA ASN A 17 8.88 -5.27 11.20
C ASN A 17 7.44 -4.73 11.32
N ASP A 18 6.55 -5.07 10.36
CA ASP A 18 5.15 -4.63 10.33
C ASP A 18 4.98 -3.11 10.46
N GLY A 19 5.92 -2.36 9.87
CA GLY A 19 5.86 -0.92 9.83
C GLY A 19 4.79 -0.41 8.86
N SER A 20 4.17 0.70 9.18
CA SER A 20 3.11 1.29 8.37
C SER A 20 3.62 2.23 7.29
N ASP A 21 4.54 3.11 7.64
CA ASP A 21 5.01 4.19 6.76
C ASP A 21 6.52 4.40 6.89
N LEU A 22 7.15 4.77 5.78
CA LEU A 22 8.53 5.24 5.68
C LEU A 22 8.52 6.71 5.25
N TYR A 23 9.33 7.53 5.89
CA TYR A 23 9.45 8.96 5.62
C TYR A 23 10.88 9.30 5.26
N LEU A 24 11.08 9.92 4.11
CA LEU A 24 12.34 10.50 3.67
C LEU A 24 12.16 12.00 3.48
N SER A 25 12.85 12.79 4.30
CA SER A 25 12.85 14.27 4.24
C SER A 25 14.26 14.80 4.43
N THR A 26 14.66 15.79 3.64
CA THR A 26 15.97 16.43 3.75
C THR A 26 16.17 17.03 5.14
N GLY A 27 17.34 16.81 5.73
CA GLY A 27 17.69 17.28 7.07
C GLY A 27 17.24 16.39 8.21
N ALA A 28 16.56 15.26 7.91
CA ALA A 28 16.19 14.23 8.89
C ALA A 28 16.76 12.87 8.46
N PRO A 29 17.07 11.96 9.38
CA PRO A 29 17.38 10.58 9.01
C PRO A 29 16.15 9.90 8.39
N PRO A 30 16.32 8.85 7.57
CA PRO A 30 15.21 8.00 7.17
C PRO A 30 14.46 7.49 8.40
N CYS A 31 13.16 7.71 8.46
CA CYS A 31 12.32 7.33 9.59
C CYS A 31 11.20 6.39 9.16
N ALA A 32 10.88 5.42 9.99
CA ALA A 32 9.74 4.54 9.79
C ALA A 32 8.81 4.55 10.99
N LYS A 33 7.52 4.31 10.73
CA LYS A 33 6.48 4.26 11.75
C LYS A 33 6.16 2.81 12.08
N PHE A 34 6.39 2.42 13.34
CA PHE A 34 6.10 1.10 13.88
C PHE A 34 5.09 1.24 15.01
N GLN A 35 3.94 0.60 14.89
CA GLN A 35 2.87 0.64 15.91
C GLN A 35 2.53 2.08 16.36
N GLY A 36 2.45 3.00 15.40
CA GLY A 36 2.16 4.40 15.68
C GLY A 36 3.36 5.25 16.13
N THR A 37 4.51 4.65 16.43
CA THR A 37 5.72 5.36 16.89
C THR A 37 6.71 5.52 15.74
N LEU A 38 7.20 6.75 15.53
CA LEU A 38 8.23 7.08 14.56
C LEU A 38 9.61 6.72 15.10
N LYS A 39 10.39 5.98 14.33
CA LYS A 39 11.76 5.56 14.69
C LYS A 39 12.73 5.81 13.54
N PRO A 40 13.93 6.35 13.79
CA PRO A 40 14.95 6.48 12.75
C PRO A 40 15.49 5.11 12.35
N LEU A 41 15.74 4.93 11.05
CA LEU A 41 16.35 3.72 10.47
C LEU A 41 17.86 3.88 10.24
N ALA A 42 18.36 5.11 10.31
CA ALA A 42 19.78 5.46 10.21
C ALA A 42 20.09 6.61 11.17
N THR A 43 21.38 6.84 11.41
CA THR A 43 21.85 7.92 12.29
C THR A 43 22.08 9.23 11.55
N GLU A 44 22.41 9.16 10.27
CA GLU A 44 22.73 10.33 9.45
C GLU A 44 21.48 10.94 8.82
N ALA A 45 21.42 12.27 8.84
CA ALA A 45 20.38 13.01 8.15
C ALA A 45 20.60 12.98 6.62
N LEU A 46 19.51 12.87 5.88
CA LEU A 46 19.51 12.94 4.42
C LEU A 46 19.94 14.33 3.95
N LYS A 47 20.88 14.38 3.01
CA LYS A 47 21.44 15.62 2.49
C LYS A 47 20.55 16.16 1.36
N PRO A 48 20.65 17.49 1.07
CA PRO A 48 20.00 18.08 -0.09
C PRO A 48 20.30 17.33 -1.38
N GLY A 49 19.28 17.02 -2.19
CA GLY A 49 19.39 16.32 -3.45
C GLY A 49 19.43 14.77 -3.39
N GLU A 50 19.67 14.16 -2.22
CA GLU A 50 19.70 12.69 -2.10
C GLU A 50 18.32 12.08 -2.40
N ILE A 51 17.26 12.66 -1.87
CA ILE A 51 15.90 12.16 -2.10
C ILE A 51 15.46 12.38 -3.55
N ALA A 52 15.87 13.50 -4.17
CA ALA A 52 15.63 13.75 -5.59
C ALA A 52 16.29 12.66 -6.47
N THR A 53 17.47 12.18 -6.11
CA THR A 53 18.15 11.08 -6.81
C THR A 53 17.38 9.77 -6.67
N ILE A 54 16.85 9.47 -5.48
CA ILE A 54 16.00 8.29 -5.23
C ILE A 54 14.71 8.40 -6.06
N ALA A 55 14.04 9.53 -6.01
CA ALA A 55 12.81 9.79 -6.77
C ALA A 55 13.04 9.61 -8.28
N HIS A 56 14.14 10.18 -8.81
CA HIS A 56 14.49 10.04 -10.21
C HIS A 56 14.72 8.58 -10.63
N ALA A 57 15.27 7.75 -9.75
CA ALA A 57 15.48 6.33 -10.02
C ALA A 57 14.18 5.50 -9.97
N LEU A 58 13.18 5.96 -9.24
CA LEU A 58 11.87 5.29 -9.12
C LEU A 58 10.93 5.61 -10.28
N LEU A 59 11.05 6.80 -10.87
CA LEU A 59 10.17 7.30 -11.91
C LEU A 59 10.70 6.96 -13.31
N ASP A 60 9.80 6.58 -14.21
CA ASP A 60 10.07 6.53 -15.64
C ASP A 60 10.09 7.94 -16.26
N ASP A 61 10.37 8.03 -17.56
CA ASP A 61 10.53 9.33 -18.22
C ASP A 61 9.23 10.15 -18.30
N GLU A 62 8.09 9.50 -18.47
CA GLU A 62 6.77 10.14 -18.48
C GLU A 62 6.41 10.65 -17.08
N GLN A 63 6.58 9.82 -16.08
CA GLN A 63 6.36 10.18 -14.67
C GLN A 63 7.28 11.31 -14.21
N ARG A 64 8.54 11.35 -14.69
CA ARG A 64 9.46 12.47 -14.41
C ARG A 64 8.96 13.79 -14.98
N GLN A 65 8.46 13.78 -16.21
CA GLN A 65 7.86 14.96 -16.83
C GLN A 65 6.62 15.42 -16.08
N GLN A 66 5.74 14.52 -15.71
CA GLN A 66 4.55 14.82 -14.93
C GLN A 66 4.93 15.39 -13.56
N PHE A 67 5.85 14.76 -12.84
CA PHE A 67 6.33 15.25 -11.54
C PHE A 67 6.96 16.65 -11.62
N ALA A 68 7.67 16.97 -12.70
CA ALA A 68 8.23 18.30 -12.90
C ALA A 68 7.16 19.40 -13.04
N GLN A 69 5.97 19.04 -13.52
CA GLN A 69 4.84 19.97 -13.69
C GLN A 69 3.93 20.02 -12.45
N GLU A 70 3.56 18.86 -11.93
CA GLU A 70 2.57 18.75 -10.85
C GLU A 70 3.20 18.87 -9.45
N LEU A 71 4.51 18.68 -9.33
CA LEU A 71 5.28 18.69 -8.08
C LEU A 71 4.85 17.61 -7.06
N GLU A 72 4.04 16.66 -7.51
CA GLU A 72 3.55 15.51 -6.76
C GLU A 72 3.39 14.31 -7.71
N MET A 73 3.67 13.12 -7.19
CA MET A 73 3.50 11.87 -7.91
C MET A 73 3.14 10.74 -6.95
N ASN A 74 2.11 9.98 -7.28
CA ASN A 74 1.74 8.76 -6.59
C ASN A 74 2.05 7.55 -7.47
N LEU A 75 2.71 6.54 -6.90
CA LEU A 75 2.99 5.29 -7.60
C LEU A 75 2.93 4.11 -6.63
N ALA A 76 2.81 2.91 -7.18
CA ALA A 76 2.89 1.67 -6.42
C ALA A 76 4.12 0.87 -6.85
N VAL A 77 4.86 0.36 -5.87
CA VAL A 77 6.05 -0.48 -6.09
C VAL A 77 5.84 -1.81 -5.40
N SER A 78 6.12 -2.90 -6.14
CA SER A 78 6.13 -4.25 -5.58
C SER A 78 7.56 -4.74 -5.45
N ILE A 79 7.94 -5.17 -4.25
CA ILE A 79 9.27 -5.70 -3.96
C ILE A 79 9.14 -7.20 -3.66
N PRO A 80 9.77 -8.07 -4.45
CA PRO A 80 9.73 -9.50 -4.20
C PRO A 80 10.21 -9.86 -2.79
N GLY A 81 9.40 -10.61 -2.05
CA GLY A 81 9.69 -11.02 -0.66
C GLY A 81 9.44 -9.95 0.41
N ALA A 82 9.06 -8.73 0.05
CA ALA A 82 8.72 -7.67 1.00
C ALA A 82 7.25 -7.24 0.92
N GLY A 83 6.67 -7.17 -0.28
CA GLY A 83 5.27 -6.79 -0.47
C GLY A 83 5.09 -5.61 -1.41
N ARG A 84 3.95 -4.94 -1.29
CA ARG A 84 3.58 -3.80 -2.12
C ARG A 84 3.56 -2.53 -1.28
N PHE A 85 4.04 -1.44 -1.86
CA PHE A 85 4.14 -0.14 -1.22
C PHE A 85 3.51 0.92 -2.11
N ARG A 86 2.71 1.79 -1.52
CA ARG A 86 2.26 3.03 -2.15
C ARG A 86 3.27 4.12 -1.82
N ILE A 87 3.77 4.79 -2.83
CA ILE A 87 4.79 5.83 -2.70
C ILE A 87 4.20 7.15 -3.15
N ASN A 88 4.26 8.15 -2.29
CA ASN A 88 3.98 9.53 -2.62
C ASN A 88 5.30 10.30 -2.65
N ILE A 89 5.61 10.90 -3.79
CA ILE A 89 6.76 11.78 -4.02
C ILE A 89 6.22 13.18 -4.19
N PHE A 90 6.74 14.13 -3.44
CA PHE A 90 6.29 15.52 -3.51
C PHE A 90 7.42 16.50 -3.25
N ARG A 91 7.25 17.73 -3.73
CA ARG A 91 8.21 18.80 -3.52
C ARG A 91 7.70 19.74 -2.42
N GLN A 92 8.57 20.01 -1.44
CA GLN A 92 8.38 21.02 -0.40
C GLN A 92 9.66 21.81 -0.19
N ARG A 93 9.56 23.14 -0.03
CA ARG A 93 10.72 24.03 0.24
C ARG A 93 11.88 23.79 -0.73
N ASN A 94 11.59 23.60 -2.02
CA ASN A 94 12.52 23.28 -3.10
C ASN A 94 13.24 21.93 -2.96
N GLU A 95 12.91 21.11 -1.98
CA GLU A 95 13.43 19.74 -1.80
C GLU A 95 12.35 18.70 -2.08
N VAL A 96 12.79 17.52 -2.52
CA VAL A 96 11.92 16.38 -2.72
C VAL A 96 11.78 15.62 -1.40
N SER A 97 10.57 15.16 -1.11
CA SER A 97 10.27 14.26 -0.01
C SER A 97 9.55 13.02 -0.53
N ILE A 98 9.72 11.91 0.16
CA ILE A 98 9.07 10.63 -0.17
C ILE A 98 8.39 10.10 1.09
N VAL A 99 7.13 9.69 0.93
CA VAL A 99 6.42 8.90 1.92
C VAL A 99 6.01 7.59 1.27
N ALA A 100 6.43 6.47 1.86
CA ALA A 100 6.04 5.14 1.39
C ALA A 100 5.15 4.47 2.43
N ARG A 101 3.98 3.98 2.01
CA ARG A 101 3.05 3.23 2.86
C ARG A 101 3.12 1.75 2.51
N ASN A 102 3.32 0.93 3.52
CA ASN A 102 3.24 -0.52 3.39
C ASN A 102 1.78 -0.94 3.20
N ILE A 103 1.51 -1.64 2.08
CA ILE A 103 0.20 -2.21 1.80
C ILE A 103 0.16 -3.60 2.42
N THR A 104 -0.67 -3.78 3.45
CA THR A 104 -0.80 -5.06 4.14
C THR A 104 -1.29 -6.14 3.18
N THR A 105 -0.52 -7.23 3.07
CA THR A 105 -0.85 -8.38 2.21
C THR A 105 -1.59 -9.49 2.96
N GLU A 106 -1.59 -9.44 4.30
CA GLU A 106 -2.31 -10.40 5.12
C GLU A 106 -3.77 -10.00 5.25
N ILE A 107 -4.61 -10.80 4.60
CA ILE A 107 -6.06 -10.64 4.71
C ILE A 107 -6.51 -11.30 6.00
N PRO A 108 -7.21 -10.59 6.89
CA PRO A 108 -7.71 -11.18 8.11
C PRO A 108 -8.72 -12.29 7.79
N LYS A 109 -8.68 -13.37 8.56
CA LYS A 109 -9.64 -14.45 8.39
C LYS A 109 -11.02 -13.99 8.84
N PHE A 110 -12.06 -14.41 8.14
CA PHE A 110 -13.44 -14.07 8.46
C PHE A 110 -13.79 -14.38 9.92
N ASP A 111 -13.36 -15.54 10.40
CA ASP A 111 -13.71 -16.02 11.74
C ASP A 111 -13.03 -15.22 12.87
N ASP A 112 -11.87 -14.59 12.59
CA ASP A 112 -11.16 -13.74 13.54
C ASP A 112 -11.83 -12.37 13.73
N LEU A 113 -12.62 -11.93 12.75
CA LEU A 113 -13.28 -10.63 12.76
C LEU A 113 -14.63 -10.60 13.50
N ARG A 114 -15.11 -11.74 14.00
CA ARG A 114 -16.40 -11.88 14.70
C ARG A 114 -17.59 -11.32 13.89
N LEU A 115 -17.52 -11.43 12.57
CA LEU A 115 -18.60 -11.00 11.67
C LEU A 115 -19.78 -11.97 11.73
N PRO A 116 -21.03 -11.49 11.50
CA PRO A 116 -22.19 -12.36 11.46
C PRO A 116 -22.04 -13.48 10.41
N PRO A 117 -22.27 -14.76 10.77
CA PRO A 117 -22.08 -15.89 9.85
C PRO A 117 -22.87 -15.81 8.55
N VAL A 118 -24.03 -15.15 8.56
CA VAL A 118 -24.87 -14.92 7.38
C VAL A 118 -24.13 -14.22 6.24
N LEU A 119 -23.10 -13.44 6.55
CA LEU A 119 -22.29 -12.77 5.51
C LEU A 119 -21.55 -13.75 4.61
N LYS A 120 -21.21 -14.96 5.08
CA LYS A 120 -20.64 -16.03 4.25
C LYS A 120 -21.61 -16.51 3.17
N GLU A 121 -22.90 -16.54 3.49
CA GLU A 121 -23.94 -16.90 2.52
C GLU A 121 -24.19 -15.76 1.55
N VAL A 122 -24.31 -14.55 2.08
CA VAL A 122 -24.59 -13.34 1.30
C VAL A 122 -23.49 -13.06 0.26
N VAL A 123 -22.21 -13.20 0.62
CA VAL A 123 -21.10 -12.97 -0.32
C VAL A 123 -21.05 -14.00 -1.45
N ASN A 124 -21.63 -15.17 -1.26
CA ASN A 124 -21.72 -16.23 -2.27
C ASN A 124 -22.96 -16.11 -3.14
N ALA A 125 -23.86 -15.18 -2.88
CA ALA A 125 -25.06 -14.94 -3.70
C ALA A 125 -24.66 -14.61 -5.15
N LYS A 126 -25.42 -15.16 -6.10
CA LYS A 126 -25.14 -14.97 -7.55
C LYS A 126 -25.59 -13.61 -8.07
N ARG A 127 -26.50 -12.94 -7.40
CA ARG A 127 -27.12 -11.68 -7.83
C ARG A 127 -27.44 -10.81 -6.61
N GLY A 128 -27.46 -9.51 -6.81
CA GLY A 128 -27.86 -8.53 -5.81
C GLY A 128 -26.78 -7.47 -5.59
N LEU A 129 -27.10 -6.56 -4.69
CA LEU A 129 -26.22 -5.49 -4.23
C LEU A 129 -26.09 -5.61 -2.72
N ILE A 130 -24.85 -5.53 -2.23
CA ILE A 130 -24.54 -5.52 -0.79
C ILE A 130 -23.87 -4.19 -0.49
N LEU A 131 -24.36 -3.44 0.50
CA LEU A 131 -23.80 -2.16 0.92
C LEU A 131 -23.17 -2.30 2.31
N PHE A 132 -21.89 -1.92 2.42
CA PHE A 132 -21.20 -1.74 3.70
C PHE A 132 -21.14 -0.25 4.04
N VAL A 133 -21.83 0.14 5.09
CA VAL A 133 -21.96 1.54 5.50
C VAL A 133 -21.36 1.73 6.89
N GLY A 134 -20.62 2.82 7.07
CA GLY A 134 -20.01 3.15 8.36
C GLY A 134 -18.96 4.25 8.21
N GLY A 135 -18.54 4.85 9.30
CA GLY A 135 -17.48 5.87 9.35
C GLY A 135 -16.11 5.32 8.99
N THR A 136 -15.15 6.21 8.83
CA THR A 136 -13.74 5.84 8.66
C THR A 136 -13.24 5.07 9.89
N GLY A 137 -12.47 4.00 9.67
CA GLY A 137 -11.95 3.15 10.76
C GLY A 137 -12.96 2.15 11.35
N SER A 138 -14.20 2.07 10.83
CA SER A 138 -15.22 1.12 11.32
C SER A 138 -15.01 -0.33 10.87
N GLY A 139 -13.97 -0.62 10.10
CA GLY A 139 -13.64 -1.97 9.63
C GLY A 139 -14.31 -2.40 8.31
N LYS A 140 -14.87 -1.47 7.54
CA LYS A 140 -15.50 -1.78 6.24
C LYS A 140 -14.58 -2.51 5.28
N SER A 141 -13.42 -1.92 4.97
CA SER A 141 -12.42 -2.48 4.04
C SER A 141 -11.88 -3.81 4.54
N THR A 142 -11.63 -3.92 5.84
CA THR A 142 -11.18 -5.15 6.49
C THR A 142 -12.22 -6.27 6.37
N SER A 143 -13.49 -5.96 6.61
CA SER A 143 -14.59 -6.92 6.49
C SER A 143 -14.82 -7.35 5.04
N LEU A 144 -14.77 -6.40 4.09
CA LEU A 144 -14.87 -6.69 2.66
C LEU A 144 -13.73 -7.58 2.18
N ALA A 145 -12.49 -7.30 2.60
CA ALA A 145 -11.34 -8.13 2.25
C ALA A 145 -11.51 -9.57 2.73
N ALA A 146 -11.94 -9.75 3.98
CA ALA A 146 -12.19 -11.09 4.54
C ALA A 146 -13.32 -11.84 3.80
N LEU A 147 -14.38 -11.14 3.38
CA LEU A 147 -15.48 -11.72 2.60
C LEU A 147 -15.06 -12.09 1.18
N ILE A 148 -14.30 -11.23 0.52
CA ILE A 148 -13.73 -11.51 -0.81
C ILE A 148 -12.82 -12.72 -0.73
N ASP A 149 -11.97 -12.81 0.29
CA ASP A 149 -11.10 -13.96 0.49
C ASP A 149 -11.89 -15.25 0.78
N HIS A 150 -12.96 -15.17 1.55
CA HIS A 150 -13.87 -16.29 1.79
C HIS A 150 -14.47 -16.80 0.46
N ARG A 151 -15.04 -15.90 -0.37
CA ARG A 151 -15.57 -16.26 -1.69
C ARG A 151 -14.49 -16.84 -2.59
N ASN A 152 -13.31 -16.24 -2.63
CA ASN A 152 -12.15 -16.69 -3.40
C ASN A 152 -11.68 -18.09 -2.98
N SER A 153 -11.89 -18.46 -1.72
CA SER A 153 -11.51 -19.78 -1.18
C SER A 153 -12.59 -20.83 -1.35
N THR A 154 -13.85 -20.44 -1.46
CA THR A 154 -15.01 -21.37 -1.44
C THR A 154 -15.69 -21.55 -2.79
N SER A 155 -15.67 -20.53 -3.65
CA SER A 155 -16.42 -20.51 -4.92
C SER A 155 -15.48 -20.21 -6.09
N GLY A 156 -15.69 -20.86 -7.23
CA GLY A 156 -15.01 -20.52 -8.48
C GLY A 156 -15.63 -19.28 -9.15
N GLY A 157 -14.84 -18.55 -9.94
CA GLY A 157 -15.32 -17.42 -10.72
C GLY A 157 -14.28 -16.32 -10.93
N HIS A 158 -14.76 -15.15 -11.29
CA HIS A 158 -13.95 -13.95 -11.50
C HIS A 158 -14.42 -12.84 -10.55
N ILE A 159 -13.49 -12.28 -9.81
CA ILE A 159 -13.72 -11.16 -8.89
C ILE A 159 -12.96 -9.95 -9.43
N ILE A 160 -13.65 -8.83 -9.55
CA ILE A 160 -13.05 -7.54 -9.93
C ILE A 160 -13.30 -6.59 -8.78
N THR A 161 -12.25 -5.94 -8.30
CA THR A 161 -12.36 -4.83 -7.35
C THR A 161 -11.96 -3.51 -8.02
N ILE A 162 -12.55 -2.41 -7.54
CA ILE A 162 -12.18 -1.04 -7.88
C ILE A 162 -12.01 -0.32 -6.55
N GLU A 163 -10.78 0.09 -6.23
CA GLU A 163 -10.38 0.54 -4.91
C GLU A 163 -9.65 1.89 -4.98
N ASP A 164 -9.75 2.69 -3.93
CA ASP A 164 -9.06 3.99 -3.83
C ASP A 164 -8.53 4.20 -2.39
N PRO A 165 -7.31 3.71 -2.10
CA PRO A 165 -6.45 2.77 -2.85
C PRO A 165 -6.72 1.29 -2.51
N ILE A 166 -5.94 0.38 -3.17
CA ILE A 166 -5.90 -1.04 -2.77
C ILE A 166 -5.25 -1.16 -1.39
N GLU A 167 -6.00 -1.66 -0.40
CA GLU A 167 -5.51 -1.89 0.96
C GLU A 167 -4.99 -3.31 1.18
N TYR A 168 -5.65 -4.31 0.58
CA TYR A 168 -5.30 -5.73 0.72
C TYR A 168 -5.08 -6.36 -0.64
N VAL A 169 -4.00 -7.13 -0.81
CA VAL A 169 -3.71 -7.83 -2.06
C VAL A 169 -4.24 -9.26 -1.99
N HIS A 170 -5.19 -9.57 -2.88
CA HIS A 170 -5.79 -10.90 -2.99
C HIS A 170 -4.98 -11.79 -3.95
N ARG A 171 -4.60 -12.97 -3.49
CA ARG A 171 -4.03 -14.00 -4.37
C ARG A 171 -5.16 -14.75 -5.08
N HIS A 172 -4.89 -15.24 -6.29
CA HIS A 172 -5.79 -16.19 -6.94
C HIS A 172 -5.86 -17.48 -6.13
N LYS A 173 -7.06 -17.95 -5.83
CA LYS A 173 -7.35 -19.24 -5.20
C LYS A 173 -8.29 -20.04 -6.11
N LYS A 174 -9.57 -20.14 -5.76
CA LYS A 174 -10.59 -20.70 -6.65
C LYS A 174 -11.12 -19.69 -7.66
N CYS A 175 -11.00 -18.39 -7.36
CA CYS A 175 -11.32 -17.30 -8.28
C CYS A 175 -10.06 -16.74 -8.92
N ILE A 176 -10.23 -16.14 -10.11
CA ILE A 176 -9.31 -15.13 -10.63
C ILE A 176 -9.71 -13.81 -10.00
N VAL A 177 -8.78 -13.12 -9.36
CA VAL A 177 -9.03 -11.82 -8.72
C VAL A 177 -8.23 -10.75 -9.44
N ASN A 178 -8.91 -9.75 -9.99
CA ASN A 178 -8.31 -8.57 -10.58
C ASN A 178 -8.68 -7.34 -9.73
N GLN A 179 -7.68 -6.62 -9.28
CA GLN A 179 -7.84 -5.44 -8.45
C GLN A 179 -7.36 -4.21 -9.24
N ARG A 180 -8.22 -3.19 -9.34
CA ARG A 180 -7.90 -1.92 -9.96
C ARG A 180 -7.89 -0.81 -8.93
N GLU A 181 -6.85 0.00 -8.97
CA GLU A 181 -6.78 1.24 -8.21
C GLU A 181 -7.27 2.41 -9.05
N VAL A 182 -8.08 3.30 -8.47
CA VAL A 182 -8.57 4.49 -9.14
C VAL A 182 -7.40 5.44 -9.40
N GLY A 183 -7.28 5.92 -10.63
CA GLY A 183 -6.24 6.88 -11.01
C GLY A 183 -4.87 6.26 -11.34
N VAL A 184 -4.78 4.92 -11.42
CA VAL A 184 -3.55 4.20 -11.79
C VAL A 184 -3.83 3.22 -12.92
#